data_4b975c9dc1c7e5367e5ec1a9c4f8e453
#
_entry.id   4b975c9dc1c7e5367e5ec1a9c4f8e453
#
_cell.length_a   1.000
_cell.length_b   1.000
_cell.length_c   1.000
_cell.angle_alpha   90.00
_cell.angle_beta   90.00
_cell.angle_gamma   90.00
#
_symmetry.space_group_name_H-M   'P 1'
#
loop_
_entity.id
_entity.type
_entity.pdbx_description
1 polymer ?
#
loop_
_entity_poly.entity_id
_entity_poly.type
_entity_poly.pdbx_seq_one_letter_code
_entity_poly.pdbx_strand_id
1 'polypeptide(L)'
;MVHNETLLVERVQTGVRIEKRLLKVLKAFADYHDLTLGDLLEGIVLHAFDGKTPFTQKSLQRIRELKKFYGLELDSSASHRLKETKASRPKGGRDS
;
A
#
# COMPACT_ATOMS: atom_id res chain seq x y z
N MET A 1 -9.86 -17.65 -20.61
CA MET A 1 -10.06 -16.49 -21.38
C MET A 1 -9.60 -15.23 -20.67
N VAL A 2 -8.96 -14.39 -21.38
CA VAL A 2 -8.43 -13.18 -20.80
C VAL A 2 -9.38 -12.04 -21.05
N HIS A 3 -9.61 -11.26 -20.03
CA HIS A 3 -10.46 -10.11 -20.16
C HIS A 3 -9.61 -8.87 -20.07
N ASN A 4 -9.48 -8.21 -21.18
CA ASN A 4 -8.71 -6.99 -21.23
C ASN A 4 -9.58 -5.77 -21.24
N GLU A 5 -10.81 -5.96 -20.83
CA GLU A 5 -11.73 -4.86 -20.85
C GLU A 5 -11.33 -3.84 -19.81
N THR A 6 -11.37 -2.60 -20.22
CA THR A 6 -11.12 -1.51 -19.32
C THR A 6 -12.45 -1.04 -18.75
N LEU A 7 -12.49 -0.93 -17.43
CA LEU A 7 -13.70 -0.43 -16.77
C LEU A 7 -13.48 1.04 -16.48
N LEU A 8 -14.41 1.85 -16.91
CA LEU A 8 -14.32 3.28 -16.67
C LEU A 8 -14.92 3.60 -15.32
N VAL A 9 -14.16 4.29 -14.51
CA VAL A 9 -14.60 4.67 -13.18
C VAL A 9 -14.25 6.13 -12.94
N GLU A 10 -14.91 6.71 -11.98
CA GLU A 10 -14.60 8.05 -11.54
C GLU A 10 -13.73 7.95 -10.30
N ARG A 11 -12.58 8.62 -10.29
CA ARG A 11 -11.71 8.64 -9.13
C ARG A 11 -11.71 10.03 -8.53
N VAL A 12 -11.54 10.07 -7.21
CA VAL A 12 -11.43 11.33 -6.50
C VAL A 12 -10.08 11.38 -5.79
N GLN A 13 -9.60 12.58 -5.60
CA GLN A 13 -8.36 12.78 -4.88
C GLN A 13 -8.63 12.67 -3.39
N THR A 14 -7.82 11.91 -2.69
CA THR A 14 -7.94 11.79 -1.25
C THR A 14 -6.55 11.70 -0.65
N GLY A 15 -6.43 12.04 0.62
CA GLY A 15 -5.15 11.97 1.30
C GLY A 15 -5.27 11.15 2.57
N VAL A 16 -4.27 10.33 2.82
CA VAL A 16 -4.19 9.57 4.06
C VAL A 16 -2.75 9.63 4.53
N ARG A 17 -2.57 9.44 5.82
CA ARG A 17 -1.23 9.37 6.38
C ARG A 17 -0.91 7.90 6.60
N ILE A 18 0.25 7.48 6.13
CA ILE A 18 0.67 6.08 6.16
C ILE A 18 2.08 6.02 6.75
N GLU A 19 2.35 4.97 7.50
CA GLU A 19 3.66 4.77 8.07
C GLU A 19 4.73 4.87 6.96
N LYS A 20 5.83 5.51 7.27
CA LYS A 20 6.82 5.90 6.28
C LYS A 20 7.41 4.74 5.49
N ARG A 21 7.86 3.68 6.19
CA ARG A 21 8.48 2.56 5.49
C ARG A 21 7.47 1.69 4.78
N LEU A 22 6.28 1.60 5.34
CA LEU A 22 5.20 0.90 4.64
C LEU A 22 4.92 1.57 3.30
N LEU A 23 4.89 2.90 3.29
CA LEU A 23 4.68 3.63 2.05
C LEU A 23 5.82 3.38 1.05
N LYS A 24 7.05 3.33 1.53
CA LYS A 24 8.19 3.05 0.65
C LYS A 24 8.07 1.68 -0.02
N VAL A 25 7.67 0.68 0.74
CA VAL A 25 7.47 -0.66 0.18
C VAL A 25 6.34 -0.65 -0.83
N LEU A 26 5.24 0.02 -0.50
CA LEU A 26 4.11 0.10 -1.44
C LEU A 26 4.51 0.76 -2.75
N LYS A 27 5.22 1.87 -2.68
CA LYS A 27 5.63 2.58 -3.89
C LYS A 27 6.61 1.76 -4.71
N ALA A 28 7.56 1.11 -4.05
CA ALA A 28 8.52 0.29 -4.77
C ALA A 28 7.85 -0.90 -5.44
N PHE A 29 6.90 -1.52 -4.77
CA PHE A 29 6.18 -2.65 -5.34
C PHE A 29 5.33 -2.20 -6.53
N ALA A 30 4.65 -1.07 -6.39
CA ALA A 30 3.86 -0.53 -7.50
C ALA A 30 4.75 -0.25 -8.70
N ASP A 31 5.89 0.38 -8.45
CA ASP A 31 6.82 0.73 -9.50
C ASP A 31 7.35 -0.50 -10.22
N TYR A 32 7.66 -1.54 -9.46
CA TYR A 32 8.15 -2.79 -10.02
C TYR A 32 7.14 -3.40 -11.00
N HIS A 33 5.86 -3.21 -10.73
CA HIS A 33 4.79 -3.76 -11.58
C HIS A 33 4.20 -2.73 -12.53
N ASP A 34 4.82 -1.57 -12.65
CA ASP A 34 4.35 -0.50 -13.52
C ASP A 34 2.92 -0.06 -13.18
N LEU A 35 2.61 -0.05 -11.90
CA LEU A 35 1.32 0.41 -11.42
C LEU A 35 1.47 1.75 -10.73
N THR A 36 0.42 2.55 -10.74
CA THR A 36 0.39 3.70 -9.86
C THR A 36 0.09 3.20 -8.44
N LEU A 37 0.43 4.02 -7.46
CA LEU A 37 0.13 3.66 -6.09
C LEU A 37 -1.38 3.48 -5.88
N GLY A 38 -2.18 4.36 -6.47
CA GLY A 38 -3.63 4.23 -6.34
C GLY A 38 -4.15 2.94 -6.92
N ASP A 39 -3.63 2.57 -8.09
CA ASP A 39 -4.04 1.32 -8.74
C ASP A 39 -3.70 0.12 -7.87
N LEU A 40 -2.49 0.12 -7.30
CA LEU A 40 -2.09 -0.95 -6.40
C LEU A 40 -3.01 -1.03 -5.19
N LEU A 41 -3.29 0.11 -4.57
CA LEU A 41 -4.14 0.12 -3.39
C LEU A 41 -5.56 -0.33 -3.70
N GLU A 42 -6.09 0.09 -4.85
CA GLU A 42 -7.42 -0.37 -5.26
C GLU A 42 -7.45 -1.88 -5.37
N GLY A 43 -6.41 -2.47 -5.98
CA GLY A 43 -6.37 -3.91 -6.13
C GLY A 43 -6.31 -4.63 -4.79
N ILE A 44 -5.49 -4.12 -3.87
CA ILE A 44 -5.37 -4.72 -2.55
C ILE A 44 -6.73 -4.67 -1.83
N VAL A 45 -7.38 -3.51 -1.86
CA VAL A 45 -8.64 -3.34 -1.15
C VAL A 45 -9.74 -4.20 -1.77
N LEU A 46 -9.81 -4.25 -3.09
CA LEU A 46 -10.84 -5.06 -3.73
C LEU A 46 -10.69 -6.54 -3.40
N HIS A 47 -9.46 -7.04 -3.38
CA HIS A 47 -9.23 -8.42 -2.98
C HIS A 47 -9.62 -8.64 -1.53
N ALA A 48 -9.21 -7.70 -0.66
CA ALA A 48 -9.51 -7.83 0.76
C ALA A 48 -11.02 -7.83 1.00
N PHE A 49 -11.75 -7.00 0.28
CA PHE A 49 -13.21 -6.95 0.42
C PHE A 49 -13.85 -8.29 0.06
N ASP A 50 -13.25 -9.01 -0.86
CA ASP A 50 -13.76 -10.31 -1.26
C ASP A 50 -13.21 -11.44 -0.41
N GLY A 51 -12.42 -11.12 0.61
CA GLY A 51 -11.79 -12.13 1.45
C GLY A 51 -10.71 -12.91 0.73
N LYS A 52 -10.13 -12.31 -0.31
CA LYS A 52 -9.10 -12.98 -1.10
C LYS A 52 -7.74 -12.37 -0.79
N THR A 53 -6.71 -13.20 -0.95
CA THR A 53 -5.34 -12.74 -0.79
C THR A 53 -4.95 -11.91 -2.01
N PRO A 54 -4.48 -10.68 -1.82
CA PRO A 54 -4.19 -9.82 -2.95
C PRO A 54 -2.88 -10.15 -3.68
N PHE A 55 -2.05 -11.01 -3.12
CA PHE A 55 -0.73 -11.27 -3.67
C PHE A 55 -0.49 -12.74 -3.92
N THR A 56 0.20 -13.05 -5.03
CA THR A 56 0.68 -14.39 -5.29
C THR A 56 1.87 -14.68 -4.40
N GLN A 57 2.30 -15.93 -4.36
CA GLN A 57 3.49 -16.29 -3.59
C GLN A 57 4.71 -15.56 -4.12
N LYS A 58 4.80 -15.38 -5.42
CA LYS A 58 5.92 -14.68 -6.01
C LYS A 58 5.90 -13.21 -5.60
N SER A 59 4.74 -12.58 -5.58
CA SER A 59 4.63 -11.21 -5.13
C SER A 59 4.94 -11.08 -3.65
N LEU A 60 4.52 -12.04 -2.84
CA LEU A 60 4.84 -12.01 -1.42
C LEU A 60 6.34 -12.12 -1.20
N GLN A 61 7.03 -12.93 -2.02
CA GLN A 61 8.47 -13.01 -1.92
C GLN A 61 9.11 -11.66 -2.23
N ARG A 62 8.64 -10.99 -3.27
CA ARG A 62 9.15 -9.67 -3.61
C ARG A 62 8.90 -8.67 -2.49
N ILE A 63 7.72 -8.73 -1.89
CA ILE A 63 7.40 -7.85 -0.79
C ILE A 63 8.33 -8.09 0.39
N ARG A 64 8.62 -9.34 0.72
CA ARG A 64 9.55 -9.65 1.81
C ARG A 64 10.92 -9.05 1.53
N GLU A 65 11.39 -9.12 0.29
CA GLU A 65 12.67 -8.52 -0.08
C GLU A 65 12.64 -7.01 0.08
N LEU A 66 11.56 -6.39 -0.34
CA LEU A 66 11.43 -4.94 -0.20
C LEU A 66 11.35 -4.51 1.25
N LYS A 67 10.61 -5.27 2.07
CA LYS A 67 10.53 -4.98 3.49
C LYS A 67 11.92 -5.01 4.11
N LYS A 68 12.71 -6.01 3.76
CA LYS A 68 14.05 -6.12 4.27
C LYS A 68 14.92 -4.95 3.81
N PHE A 69 14.82 -4.62 2.53
CA PHE A 69 15.61 -3.54 1.96
C PHE A 69 15.31 -2.20 2.63
N TYR A 70 14.04 -1.92 2.88
CA TYR A 70 13.65 -0.63 3.47
C TYR A 70 13.56 -0.67 4.98
N GLY A 71 13.83 -1.81 5.59
CA GLY A 71 13.79 -1.91 7.05
C GLY A 71 12.39 -1.87 7.63
N LEU A 72 11.41 -2.33 6.88
CA LEU A 72 10.04 -2.38 7.39
C LEU A 72 9.87 -3.66 8.19
N GLU A 73 9.72 -3.52 9.51
CA GLU A 73 9.61 -4.67 10.41
C GLU A 73 8.20 -4.90 10.90
N LEU A 74 7.29 -4.03 10.54
CA LEU A 74 5.90 -4.18 10.94
C LEU A 74 5.23 -5.28 10.13
N ASP A 75 4.31 -5.98 10.77
CA ASP A 75 3.52 -6.99 10.09
C ASP A 75 2.05 -6.80 10.47
N SER A 76 1.21 -7.75 10.10
CA SER A 76 -0.22 -7.60 10.30
C SER A 76 -0.61 -7.48 11.77
N SER A 77 0.22 -7.97 12.67
CA SER A 77 -0.09 -7.85 14.09
C SER A 77 -0.04 -6.41 14.57
N ALA A 78 0.60 -5.53 13.82
CA ALA A 78 0.67 -4.11 14.17
C ALA A 78 -0.55 -3.32 13.69
N SER A 79 -1.43 -3.96 12.93
CA SER A 79 -2.57 -3.29 12.35
C SER A 79 -3.43 -2.65 13.44
N HIS A 80 -3.79 -1.39 13.21
CA HIS A 80 -4.63 -0.61 14.14
C HIS A 80 -3.96 -0.30 15.47
N ARG A 81 -2.63 -0.55 15.57
CA ARG A 81 -1.90 -0.30 16.80
C ARG A 81 -0.83 0.77 16.63
N LEU A 82 -0.74 1.34 15.45
CA LEU A 82 0.30 2.32 15.15
C LEU A 82 -0.12 3.69 15.63
N LYS A 83 0.85 4.41 16.19
CA LYS A 83 0.60 5.74 16.70
C LYS A 83 1.70 6.65 16.18
N GLU A 84 1.30 7.75 15.59
CA GLU A 84 2.25 8.66 14.98
C GLU A 84 3.03 9.44 16.03
N THR A 85 4.33 9.56 15.85
CA THR A 85 5.13 10.38 16.73
C THR A 85 4.94 11.84 16.38
N LYS A 86 5.15 12.71 17.35
CA LYS A 86 5.04 14.13 17.09
C LYS A 86 6.10 14.62 16.13
N ALA A 87 7.28 14.03 16.19
CA ALA A 87 8.39 14.44 15.35
C ALA A 87 8.13 14.17 13.89
N SER A 88 7.27 13.22 13.56
CA SER A 88 7.00 12.90 12.16
C SER A 88 5.87 13.72 11.58
N ARG A 89 5.25 14.60 12.37
CA ARG A 89 4.15 15.41 11.86
C ARG A 89 4.69 16.59 11.11
N PRO A 90 4.05 17.00 10.03
CA PRO A 90 4.48 18.17 9.30
C PRO A 90 4.40 19.39 10.19
N LYS A 91 5.41 20.27 10.05
CA LYS A 91 5.42 21.45 10.80
C LYS A 91 4.27 22.35 10.40
N GLY A 92 3.55 22.88 11.37
CA GLY A 92 2.40 23.69 11.09
C GLY A 92 1.28 22.91 10.47
N GLY A 93 1.43 21.64 10.41
CA GLY A 93 0.47 20.82 9.77
C GLY A 93 -0.80 20.75 10.53
N ARG A 94 -1.84 20.51 9.79
CA ARG A 94 -3.08 20.28 10.32
C ARG A 94 -3.29 18.83 10.28
N ASP A 95 -3.65 18.28 11.36
CA ASP A 95 -3.98 16.88 11.35
C ASP A 95 -5.40 16.77 11.02
N SER A 96 -5.67 16.02 10.11
CA SER A 96 -7.06 15.89 9.81
C SER A 96 -7.58 14.59 10.25
#